data_08a79e19ace35efd96e7bd4ffa687a3f
#
_entry.id   08a79e19ace35efd96e7bd4ffa687a3f
#
_cell.length_a   1.000
_cell.length_b   1.000
_cell.length_c   1.000
_cell.angle_alpha   90.00
_cell.angle_beta   90.00
_cell.angle_gamma   90.00
#
_symmetry.space_group_name_H-M   'P 1'
#
loop_
_entity.id
_entity.type
_entity.pdbx_description
1 polymer ?
#
loop_
_entity_poly.entity_id
_entity_poly.type
_entity_poly.pdbx_seq_one_letter_code
_entity_poly.pdbx_strand_id
1 'polypeptide(L)'
;MKDHKQIGSEQELFFTDDIAPGAPFWLPKGMVIFKELEKFIRELTSRAGYLETSTPIMVKNELFKQSGHWEKFGENNMYNLAIYDEGEENGEKNYSLKPMNCPESTILYRFRLRSYRELPLRLMEIGRLHRREKSGEVNGLLR
;
A
#
# COMPACT_ATOMS: atom_id res chain seq x y z
N MET A 1 -5.90 30.41 7.23
CA MET A 1 -4.66 29.84 6.66
C MET A 1 -5.09 28.80 5.63
N LYS A 2 -4.56 28.86 4.40
CA LYS A 2 -4.89 27.84 3.38
C LYS A 2 -4.36 26.50 3.81
N ASP A 3 -5.14 25.45 3.66
CA ASP A 3 -4.70 24.08 3.93
C ASP A 3 -3.91 23.49 2.74
N HIS A 4 -3.32 22.31 2.94
CA HIS A 4 -2.52 21.63 1.91
C HIS A 4 -3.34 21.22 0.68
N LYS A 5 -4.64 20.98 0.82
CA LYS A 5 -5.53 20.62 -0.30
C LYS A 5 -5.76 21.83 -1.19
N GLN A 6 -6.04 23.00 -0.60
CA GLN A 6 -6.19 24.25 -1.32
C GLN A 6 -4.91 24.66 -2.06
N ILE A 7 -3.76 24.60 -1.33
CA ILE A 7 -2.46 24.93 -1.93
C ILE A 7 -2.13 23.95 -3.08
N GLY A 8 -2.37 22.67 -2.88
CA GLY A 8 -2.09 21.65 -3.88
C GLY A 8 -2.91 21.83 -5.16
N SER A 9 -4.19 22.15 -5.01
CA SER A 9 -5.08 22.45 -6.15
C SER A 9 -4.68 23.72 -6.87
N GLU A 10 -4.44 24.84 -6.13
CA GLU A 10 -4.05 26.14 -6.71
C GLU A 10 -2.71 26.07 -7.47
N GLN A 11 -1.78 25.26 -6.99
CA GLN A 11 -0.46 25.06 -7.63
C GLN A 11 -0.45 23.96 -8.67
N GLU A 12 -1.59 23.33 -8.94
CA GLU A 12 -1.72 22.20 -9.87
C GLU A 12 -0.78 21.03 -9.50
N LEU A 13 -0.72 20.68 -8.21
CA LEU A 13 0.08 19.55 -7.74
C LEU A 13 -0.70 18.24 -7.81
N PHE A 14 -1.97 18.29 -7.44
CA PHE A 14 -2.89 17.16 -7.45
C PHE A 14 -4.34 17.65 -7.42
N PHE A 15 -5.27 16.75 -7.74
CA PHE A 15 -6.70 16.94 -7.54
C PHE A 15 -7.34 15.63 -7.05
N THR A 16 -8.57 15.71 -6.59
CA THR A 16 -9.39 14.56 -6.21
C THR A 16 -10.65 14.53 -7.07
N ASP A 17 -11.14 13.33 -7.37
CA ASP A 17 -12.33 13.11 -8.17
C ASP A 17 -13.17 11.99 -7.57
N ASP A 18 -14.47 12.05 -7.73
CA ASP A 18 -15.43 11.07 -7.17
C ASP A 18 -15.26 9.68 -7.77
N ILE A 19 -14.61 9.55 -8.92
CA ILE A 19 -14.29 8.23 -9.52
C ILE A 19 -13.28 7.43 -8.67
N ALA A 20 -12.49 8.12 -7.84
CA ALA A 20 -11.52 7.51 -6.93
C ALA A 20 -11.56 8.19 -5.56
N PRO A 21 -12.62 7.97 -4.77
CA PRO A 21 -12.81 8.64 -3.49
C PRO A 21 -11.62 8.44 -2.55
N GLY A 22 -11.09 9.55 -2.00
CA GLY A 22 -9.97 9.52 -1.07
C GLY A 22 -8.59 9.27 -1.68
N ALA A 23 -8.49 9.14 -3.01
CA ALA A 23 -7.22 9.00 -3.72
C ALA A 23 -6.90 10.26 -4.54
N PRO A 24 -5.70 10.85 -4.41
CA PRO A 24 -5.31 12.00 -5.21
C PRO A 24 -4.82 11.57 -6.59
N PHE A 25 -5.19 12.35 -7.60
CA PHE A 25 -4.61 12.30 -8.94
C PHE A 25 -3.42 13.26 -8.97
N TRP A 26 -2.22 12.73 -9.04
CA TRP A 26 -1.00 13.52 -9.06
C TRP A 26 -0.74 14.10 -10.44
N LEU A 27 -0.57 15.42 -10.50
CA LEU A 27 -0.22 16.16 -11.69
C LEU A 27 1.31 16.26 -11.87
N PRO A 28 1.80 16.64 -13.06
CA PRO A 28 3.25 16.67 -13.31
C PRO A 28 4.07 17.47 -12.31
N LYS A 29 3.59 18.62 -11.85
CA LYS A 29 4.26 19.44 -10.84
C LYS A 29 4.31 18.73 -9.48
N GLY A 30 3.21 18.09 -9.08
CA GLY A 30 3.14 17.30 -7.86
C GLY A 30 4.05 16.08 -7.90
N MET A 31 4.20 15.45 -9.07
CA MET A 31 5.10 14.31 -9.25
C MET A 31 6.57 14.67 -9.07
N VAL A 32 6.98 15.92 -9.27
CA VAL A 32 8.35 16.38 -8.94
C VAL A 32 8.58 16.24 -7.43
N ILE A 33 7.66 16.76 -6.62
CA ILE A 33 7.74 16.69 -5.16
C ILE A 33 7.70 15.23 -4.69
N PHE A 34 6.77 14.45 -5.25
CA PHE A 34 6.63 13.03 -4.90
C PHE A 34 7.93 12.25 -5.13
N LYS A 35 8.56 12.41 -6.29
CA LYS A 35 9.81 11.74 -6.65
C LYS A 35 10.99 12.18 -5.80
N GLU A 36 11.09 13.45 -5.43
CA GLU A 36 12.14 13.93 -4.54
C GLU A 36 12.00 13.35 -3.13
N LEU A 37 10.77 13.25 -2.60
CA LEU A 37 10.51 12.59 -1.31
C LEU A 37 10.83 11.09 -1.38
N GLU A 38 10.45 10.43 -2.47
CA GLU A 38 10.73 9.01 -2.68
C GLU A 38 12.25 8.75 -2.76
N LYS A 39 12.98 9.58 -3.50
CA LYS A 39 14.44 9.54 -3.58
C LYS A 39 15.09 9.73 -2.20
N PHE A 40 14.62 10.73 -1.47
CA PHE A 40 15.13 11.02 -0.12
C PHE A 40 14.96 9.82 0.83
N ILE A 41 13.79 9.19 0.84
CA ILE A 41 13.54 8.00 1.66
C ILE A 41 14.42 6.83 1.24
N ARG A 42 14.63 6.59 -0.07
CA ARG A 42 15.55 5.55 -0.54
C ARG A 42 16.98 5.80 -0.08
N GLU A 43 17.45 7.03 -0.16
CA GLU A 43 18.80 7.39 0.32
C GLU A 43 18.95 7.15 1.83
N LEU A 44 17.98 7.58 2.63
CA LEU A 44 17.99 7.39 4.08
C LEU A 44 18.00 5.90 4.47
N THR A 45 17.11 5.13 3.89
CA THR A 45 16.99 3.70 4.20
C THR A 45 18.19 2.91 3.70
N SER A 46 18.72 3.23 2.51
CA SER A 46 19.94 2.62 2.00
C SER A 46 21.14 2.87 2.91
N ARG A 47 21.34 4.11 3.38
CA ARG A 47 22.39 4.45 4.36
C ARG A 47 22.24 3.71 5.69
N ALA A 48 21.01 3.38 6.08
CA ALA A 48 20.70 2.59 7.28
C ALA A 48 20.82 1.07 7.04
N GLY A 49 21.26 0.64 5.85
CA GLY A 49 21.45 -0.77 5.50
C GLY A 49 20.16 -1.53 5.17
N TYR A 50 19.11 -0.82 4.76
CA TYR A 50 17.88 -1.46 4.26
C TYR A 50 18.03 -1.82 2.78
N LEU A 51 17.50 -2.99 2.43
CA LEU A 51 17.40 -3.47 1.05
C LEU A 51 15.98 -3.24 0.54
N GLU A 52 15.87 -2.60 -0.61
CA GLU A 52 14.57 -2.33 -1.23
C GLU A 52 14.01 -3.62 -1.83
N THR A 53 12.72 -3.85 -1.58
CA THR A 53 11.94 -4.96 -2.11
C THR A 53 10.65 -4.45 -2.72
N SER A 54 10.00 -5.29 -3.49
CA SER A 54 8.67 -5.03 -4.02
C SER A 54 7.85 -6.30 -3.96
N THR A 55 6.62 -6.17 -3.48
CA THR A 55 5.69 -7.30 -3.34
C THR A 55 4.40 -7.04 -4.12
N PRO A 56 3.64 -8.10 -4.49
CA PRO A 56 2.38 -7.94 -5.21
C PRO A 56 1.38 -7.06 -4.45
N ILE A 57 0.60 -6.29 -5.19
CA ILE A 57 -0.47 -5.44 -4.60
C ILE A 57 -1.70 -6.29 -4.28
N MET A 58 -2.00 -7.27 -5.12
CA MET A 58 -3.14 -8.18 -4.99
C MET A 58 -2.64 -9.55 -4.55
N VAL A 59 -3.17 -10.06 -3.45
CA VAL A 59 -2.77 -11.34 -2.85
C VAL A 59 -3.97 -12.12 -2.36
N LYS A 60 -3.80 -13.44 -2.23
CA LYS A 60 -4.84 -14.32 -1.71
C LYS A 60 -5.13 -14.03 -0.24
N ASN A 61 -6.41 -14.11 0.12
CA ASN A 61 -6.90 -13.81 1.47
C ASN A 61 -6.32 -14.73 2.55
N GLU A 62 -5.86 -15.94 2.18
CA GLU A 62 -5.20 -16.86 3.10
C GLU A 62 -3.98 -16.22 3.79
N LEU A 63 -3.22 -15.37 3.07
CA LEU A 63 -2.09 -14.69 3.67
C LEU A 63 -2.53 -13.75 4.81
N PHE A 64 -3.62 -13.02 4.60
CA PHE A 64 -4.16 -12.10 5.62
C PHE A 64 -4.76 -12.85 6.81
N LYS A 65 -5.38 -14.02 6.58
CA LYS A 65 -5.88 -14.89 7.64
C LYS A 65 -4.71 -15.47 8.46
N GLN A 66 -3.68 -16.00 7.81
CA GLN A 66 -2.50 -16.55 8.48
C GLN A 66 -1.72 -15.50 9.30
N SER A 67 -1.67 -14.28 8.84
CA SER A 67 -0.94 -13.20 9.49
C SER A 67 -1.75 -12.40 10.53
N GLY A 68 -3.01 -12.77 10.77
CA GLY A 68 -3.92 -12.07 11.70
C GLY A 68 -4.38 -10.70 11.22
N HIS A 69 -4.08 -10.32 9.98
CA HIS A 69 -4.53 -9.03 9.42
C HIS A 69 -6.01 -9.08 9.03
N TRP A 70 -6.53 -10.26 8.69
CA TRP A 70 -7.93 -10.45 8.38
C TRP A 70 -8.84 -10.09 9.57
N GLU A 71 -8.45 -10.48 10.76
CA GLU A 71 -9.19 -10.18 12.00
C GLU A 71 -9.20 -8.68 12.33
N LYS A 72 -8.12 -7.97 11.98
CA LYS A 72 -7.99 -6.53 12.27
C LYS A 72 -8.66 -5.64 11.23
N PHE A 73 -8.50 -5.98 9.96
CA PHE A 73 -9.03 -5.18 8.86
C PHE A 73 -10.32 -5.76 8.31
N GLY A 74 -10.45 -7.09 8.26
CA GLY A 74 -11.63 -7.84 7.85
C GLY A 74 -12.16 -7.47 6.48
N GLU A 75 -13.36 -7.93 6.21
CA GLU A 75 -14.05 -7.63 4.95
C GLU A 75 -14.43 -6.15 4.80
N ASN A 76 -14.52 -5.41 5.91
CA ASN A 76 -15.03 -4.04 5.89
C ASN A 76 -13.96 -2.99 5.54
N ASN A 77 -12.70 -3.26 5.88
CA ASN A 77 -11.60 -2.29 5.70
C ASN A 77 -10.61 -2.69 4.59
N MET A 78 -10.87 -3.80 3.89
CA MET A 78 -10.09 -4.26 2.76
C MET A 78 -10.92 -4.21 1.47
N TYR A 79 -10.24 -3.97 0.36
CA TYR A 79 -10.85 -4.15 -0.96
C TYR A 79 -10.74 -5.62 -1.34
N ASN A 80 -11.86 -6.34 -1.22
CA ASN A 80 -11.97 -7.75 -1.55
C ASN A 80 -12.42 -7.91 -3.00
N LEU A 81 -11.76 -8.80 -3.73
CA LEU A 81 -11.97 -9.04 -5.14
C LEU A 81 -12.54 -10.46 -5.32
N ALA A 82 -13.67 -10.54 -6.02
CA ALA A 82 -14.19 -11.82 -6.52
C ALA A 82 -13.54 -12.07 -7.88
N ILE A 83 -12.94 -13.22 -8.05
CA ILE A 83 -12.44 -13.70 -9.34
C ILE A 83 -13.41 -14.77 -9.81
N TYR A 84 -13.86 -14.63 -11.05
CA TYR A 84 -14.78 -15.56 -11.70
C TYR A 84 -13.98 -16.32 -12.75
N ASP A 85 -14.02 -17.64 -12.70
CA ASP A 85 -13.58 -18.49 -13.80
C ASP A 85 -14.67 -18.57 -14.87
N GLU A 86 -14.29 -18.88 -16.12
CA GLU A 86 -15.23 -18.96 -17.24
C GLU A 86 -16.34 -19.96 -16.94
N GLY A 87 -17.60 -19.48 -16.88
CA GLY A 87 -18.78 -20.30 -16.61
C GLY A 87 -19.24 -20.35 -15.15
N GLU A 88 -18.56 -19.66 -14.23
CA GLU A 88 -19.00 -19.55 -12.84
C GLU A 88 -19.86 -18.28 -12.62
N GLU A 89 -21.08 -18.47 -12.09
CA GLU A 89 -21.96 -17.36 -11.72
C GLU A 89 -21.61 -16.72 -10.37
N ASN A 90 -20.88 -17.45 -9.49
CA ASN A 90 -20.51 -17.04 -8.14
C ASN A 90 -19.01 -17.14 -7.91
N GLY A 91 -18.28 -16.09 -8.18
CA GLY A 91 -16.86 -16.01 -7.85
C GLY A 91 -16.62 -15.91 -6.34
N GLU A 92 -15.69 -16.66 -5.80
CA GLU A 92 -15.26 -16.52 -4.42
C GLU A 92 -14.36 -15.29 -4.25
N LYS A 93 -14.59 -14.51 -3.19
CA LYS A 93 -13.76 -13.36 -2.82
C LYS A 93 -12.43 -13.83 -2.20
N ASN A 94 -11.57 -14.41 -3.02
CA ASN A 94 -10.34 -15.06 -2.55
C ASN A 94 -9.11 -14.15 -2.58
N TYR A 95 -9.22 -12.95 -3.13
CA TYR A 95 -8.14 -12.00 -3.25
C TYR A 95 -8.51 -10.65 -2.63
N SER A 96 -7.48 -9.93 -2.16
CA SER A 96 -7.63 -8.56 -1.69
C SER A 96 -6.44 -7.70 -2.10
N LEU A 97 -6.67 -6.39 -2.18
CA LEU A 97 -5.58 -5.43 -2.26
C LEU A 97 -4.94 -5.31 -0.88
N LYS A 98 -3.62 -5.34 -0.83
CA LYS A 98 -2.89 -5.32 0.44
C LYS A 98 -3.13 -4.04 1.24
N PRO A 99 -3.53 -4.14 2.51
CA PRO A 99 -3.70 -3.00 3.40
C PRO A 99 -2.40 -2.58 4.08
N MET A 100 -1.39 -3.44 4.08
CA MET A 100 -0.06 -3.26 4.67
C MET A 100 0.97 -4.12 3.92
N ASN A 101 2.26 -3.79 4.02
CA ASN A 101 3.35 -4.59 3.45
C ASN A 101 3.79 -5.75 4.35
N CYS A 102 3.39 -5.74 5.64
CA CYS A 102 3.90 -6.70 6.64
C CYS A 102 3.61 -8.18 6.30
N PRO A 103 2.40 -8.56 5.83
CA PRO A 103 2.13 -9.96 5.49
C PRO A 103 3.06 -10.48 4.40
N GLU A 104 3.28 -9.71 3.35
CA GLU A 104 4.14 -10.08 2.23
C GLU A 104 5.62 -10.14 2.63
N SER A 105 6.04 -9.27 3.56
CA SER A 105 7.41 -9.30 4.10
C SER A 105 7.73 -10.63 4.78
N THR A 106 6.74 -11.30 5.39
CA THR A 106 6.94 -12.64 5.96
C THR A 106 7.20 -13.69 4.88
N ILE A 107 6.60 -13.53 3.69
CA ILE A 107 6.88 -14.40 2.54
C ILE A 107 8.32 -14.19 2.06
N LEU A 108 8.77 -12.93 1.96
CA LEU A 108 10.16 -12.62 1.63
C LEU A 108 11.14 -13.21 2.65
N TYR A 109 10.78 -13.19 3.92
CA TYR A 109 11.61 -13.79 4.97
C TYR A 109 11.74 -15.30 4.79
N ARG A 110 10.65 -16.03 4.53
CA ARG A 110 10.59 -17.49 4.47
C ARG A 110 10.98 -18.11 3.13
N PHE A 111 11.27 -17.31 2.07
CA PHE A 111 11.53 -17.87 0.74
C PHE A 111 12.75 -18.80 0.69
N ARG A 112 13.64 -18.73 1.68
CA ARG A 112 14.76 -19.65 1.91
C ARG A 112 15.09 -19.77 3.39
N LEU A 113 15.78 -20.86 3.74
CA LEU A 113 16.35 -21.01 5.08
C LEU A 113 17.42 -19.94 5.32
N ARG A 114 17.43 -19.38 6.51
CA ARG A 114 18.36 -18.34 6.94
C ARG A 114 19.09 -18.75 8.22
N SER A 115 20.36 -18.43 8.30
CA SER A 115 21.10 -18.52 9.54
C SER A 115 20.77 -17.31 10.44
N TYR A 116 20.80 -17.49 11.74
CA TYR A 116 20.71 -16.39 12.71
C TYR A 116 21.80 -15.33 12.51
N ARG A 117 22.92 -15.71 11.90
CA ARG A 117 24.03 -14.79 11.57
C ARG A 117 23.71 -13.81 10.45
N GLU A 118 22.64 -14.07 9.68
CA GLU A 118 22.13 -13.17 8.63
C GLU A 118 21.20 -12.09 9.19
N LEU A 119 20.90 -12.14 10.48
CA LEU A 119 20.03 -11.17 11.15
C LEU A 119 20.86 -10.02 11.76
N PRO A 120 20.30 -8.81 11.80
CA PRO A 120 18.95 -8.43 11.40
C PRO A 120 18.81 -8.29 9.88
N LEU A 121 17.70 -8.80 9.35
CA LEU A 121 17.30 -8.56 7.96
C LEU A 121 16.52 -7.25 7.90
N ARG A 122 17.07 -6.26 7.19
CA ARG A 122 16.44 -4.95 7.01
C ARG A 122 15.87 -4.84 5.61
N LEU A 123 14.57 -4.88 5.50
CA LEU A 123 13.84 -4.74 4.25
C LEU A 123 12.99 -3.47 4.28
N MET A 124 12.89 -2.80 3.14
CA MET A 124 11.99 -1.68 2.96
C MET A 124 11.22 -1.83 1.64
N GLU A 125 10.03 -1.28 1.60
CA GLU A 125 9.22 -1.24 0.40
C GLU A 125 8.47 0.09 0.33
N ILE A 126 8.57 0.75 -0.82
CA ILE A 126 7.70 1.88 -1.17
C ILE A 126 6.51 1.28 -1.90
N GLY A 127 5.57 0.74 -1.13
CA GLY A 127 4.41 0.02 -1.63
C GLY A 127 3.14 0.88 -1.65
N ARG A 128 2.26 0.61 -2.60
CA ARG A 128 0.90 1.15 -2.59
C ARG A 128 0.02 0.27 -1.71
N LEU A 129 -0.58 0.88 -0.69
CA LEU A 129 -1.47 0.24 0.26
C LEU A 129 -2.89 0.72 0.03
N HIS A 130 -3.84 -0.18 0.16
CA HIS A 130 -5.23 0.09 -0.12
C HIS A 130 -6.10 -0.29 1.07
N ARG A 131 -6.71 0.71 1.71
CA ARG A 131 -7.65 0.51 2.80
C ARG A 131 -8.96 1.17 2.45
N ARG A 132 -10.06 0.47 2.72
CA ARG A 132 -11.39 1.05 2.63
C ARG A 132 -11.63 1.86 3.90
N GLU A 133 -11.30 3.14 3.83
CA GLU A 133 -11.51 4.07 4.94
C GLU A 133 -12.94 4.61 4.92
N LYS A 134 -13.51 4.84 6.10
CA LYS A 134 -14.82 5.49 6.21
C LYS A 134 -14.68 6.97 5.90
N SER A 135 -15.80 7.59 5.48
CA SER A 135 -15.84 9.03 5.25
C SER A 135 -15.39 9.79 6.51
N GLY A 136 -14.46 10.73 6.36
CA GLY A 136 -13.92 11.53 7.45
C GLY A 136 -12.73 10.93 8.22
N GLU A 137 -12.33 9.69 7.96
CA GLU A 137 -11.18 9.07 8.62
C GLU A 137 -9.82 9.56 8.05
N VAL A 138 -9.81 10.01 6.81
CA VAL A 138 -8.59 10.53 6.14
C VAL A 138 -8.60 12.04 6.18
N ASN A 139 -7.82 12.61 7.09
CA ASN A 139 -7.69 14.07 7.25
C ASN A 139 -6.54 14.68 6.45
N GLY A 140 -5.66 13.85 5.90
CA GLY A 140 -4.52 14.27 5.08
C GLY A 140 -4.74 13.98 3.60
N LEU A 141 -3.68 14.18 2.83
CA LEU A 141 -3.64 13.83 1.41
C LEU A 141 -3.52 12.33 1.22
N LEU A 142 -2.69 11.72 2.03
CA LEU A 142 -2.46 10.27 2.10
C LEU A 142 -2.46 9.86 3.57
N ARG A 143 -2.80 8.61 3.81
CA ARG A 143 -2.71 8.06 5.16
C ARG A 143 -1.34 7.48 5.43
#